data_569dabf4bd317e711679d07b3638403b
#
_entry.id   569dabf4bd317e711679d07b3638403b
#
_cell.length_a   1.000
_cell.length_b   1.000
_cell.length_c   1.000
_cell.angle_alpha   90.00
_cell.angle_beta   90.00
_cell.angle_gamma   90.00
#
_symmetry.space_group_name_H-M   'P 1'
#
loop_
_entity.id
_entity.type
_entity.pdbx_description
1 polymer ?
#
loop_
_entity_poly.entity_id
_entity_poly.type
_entity_poly.pdbx_seq_one_letter_code
_entity_poly.pdbx_strand_id
1 'polypeptide(L)'
;IREMMDQGRDISEFVPNKAAFHTTPYDKSVFDQLVSYQFRRETPESLKTITDVSEGLEHRFIKVAKTSFGAEELATQVKTKRYTRTRIDRIIVNTLLGITGADTELPPQYARVLAFNKCGTQILKEMGRTSAIPIITKTADAVSAKDDFWRMFKNDLLATDIYALMTDNKQAGQDFKTSPIYVK
;
A
#
# COMPACT_ATOMS: atom_id res chain seq x y z
N ILE A 1 2.21 -6.61 17.68
CA ILE A 1 3.29 -5.62 17.58
C ILE A 1 2.71 -4.22 17.41
N ARG A 2 1.89 -3.93 16.39
CA ARG A 2 1.34 -2.58 16.14
C ARG A 2 0.60 -2.01 17.34
N GLU A 3 -0.31 -2.76 17.92
CA GLU A 3 -1.06 -2.35 19.12
C GLU A 3 -0.13 -2.05 20.33
N MET A 4 0.94 -2.83 20.48
CA MET A 4 1.94 -2.58 21.52
C MET A 4 2.71 -1.27 21.26
N MET A 5 3.03 -1.00 19.98
CA MET A 5 3.69 0.26 19.59
C MET A 5 2.78 1.45 19.83
N ASP A 6 1.50 1.36 19.49
CA ASP A 6 0.49 2.40 19.72
C ASP A 6 0.31 2.69 21.23
N GLN A 7 0.54 1.68 22.08
CA GLN A 7 0.52 1.80 23.55
C GLN A 7 1.87 2.20 24.15
N GLY A 8 2.90 2.46 23.33
CA GLY A 8 4.26 2.77 23.81
C GLY A 8 4.97 1.61 24.53
N ARG A 9 4.48 0.36 24.35
CA ARG A 9 5.07 -0.83 24.99
C ARG A 9 6.34 -1.28 24.28
N ASP A 10 7.23 -1.93 25.04
CA ASP A 10 8.45 -2.49 24.46
C ASP A 10 8.15 -3.67 23.52
N ILE A 11 8.71 -3.61 22.32
CA ILE A 11 8.55 -4.62 21.27
C ILE A 11 9.84 -5.39 20.98
N SER A 12 10.90 -5.19 21.78
CA SER A 12 12.24 -5.75 21.52
C SER A 12 12.26 -7.27 21.41
N GLU A 13 11.36 -7.97 22.13
CA GLU A 13 11.24 -9.43 22.07
C GLU A 13 10.59 -9.94 20.78
N PHE A 14 9.88 -9.07 20.05
CA PHE A 14 9.08 -9.44 18.88
C PHE A 14 9.70 -9.02 17.56
N VAL A 15 10.78 -8.24 17.60
CA VAL A 15 11.43 -7.70 16.41
C VAL A 15 12.95 -7.82 16.49
N PRO A 16 13.62 -8.26 15.41
CA PRO A 16 15.08 -8.48 15.43
C PRO A 16 15.90 -7.21 15.64
N ASN A 17 15.37 -6.06 15.24
CA ASN A 17 16.04 -4.77 15.34
C ASN A 17 15.04 -3.66 15.68
N LYS A 18 14.90 -3.37 16.96
CA LYS A 18 14.01 -2.31 17.45
C LYS A 18 14.36 -0.93 16.88
N ALA A 19 15.65 -0.64 16.67
CA ALA A 19 16.09 0.65 16.14
C ALA A 19 15.65 0.90 14.69
N ALA A 20 15.34 -0.16 13.94
CA ALA A 20 14.81 -0.04 12.57
C ALA A 20 13.30 0.27 12.55
N PHE A 21 12.61 0.06 13.67
CA PHE A 21 11.20 0.42 13.80
C PHE A 21 11.06 1.87 14.26
N HIS A 22 11.31 2.78 13.37
CA HIS A 22 10.93 4.17 13.59
C HIS A 22 9.41 4.26 13.46
N THR A 23 8.73 4.38 14.58
CA THR A 23 7.33 4.78 14.62
C THR A 23 7.27 6.24 14.20
N THR A 24 7.22 6.50 12.91
CA THR A 24 6.79 7.82 12.48
C THR A 24 5.31 7.91 12.88
N PRO A 25 4.95 8.82 13.79
CA PRO A 25 3.56 9.01 14.13
C PRO A 25 2.79 9.27 12.84
N TYR A 26 1.69 8.55 12.64
CA TYR A 26 0.79 8.81 11.52
C TYR A 26 -0.55 9.30 12.05
N ASP A 27 -1.07 10.32 11.39
CA ASP A 27 -2.37 10.88 11.71
C ASP A 27 -3.47 10.06 11.01
N LYS A 28 -4.11 9.19 11.80
CA LYS A 28 -5.22 8.37 11.31
C LYS A 28 -6.40 9.20 10.81
N SER A 29 -6.58 10.41 11.33
CA SER A 29 -7.69 11.27 10.91
C SER A 29 -7.57 11.69 9.44
N VAL A 30 -6.35 11.85 8.94
CA VAL A 30 -6.10 12.12 7.52
C VAL A 30 -6.49 10.92 6.67
N PHE A 31 -6.16 9.70 7.09
CA PHE A 31 -6.61 8.49 6.39
C PHE A 31 -8.14 8.40 6.32
N ASP A 32 -8.81 8.66 7.42
CA ASP A 32 -10.28 8.65 7.51
C ASP A 32 -10.92 9.70 6.59
N GLN A 33 -10.30 10.88 6.45
CA GLN A 33 -10.72 11.92 5.50
C GLN A 33 -10.52 11.48 4.05
N LEU A 34 -9.36 10.91 3.71
CA LEU A 34 -9.05 10.41 2.37
C LEU A 34 -10.00 9.32 1.93
N VAL A 35 -10.28 8.35 2.82
CA VAL A 35 -11.25 7.28 2.56
C VAL A 35 -12.65 7.85 2.35
N SER A 36 -13.09 8.74 3.24
CA SER A 36 -14.42 9.36 3.13
C SER A 36 -14.56 10.18 1.84
N TYR A 37 -13.54 10.94 1.47
CA TYR A 37 -13.49 11.71 0.23
C TYR A 37 -13.59 10.79 -1.00
N GLN A 38 -12.75 9.75 -1.04
CA GLN A 38 -12.70 8.82 -2.18
C GLN A 38 -14.05 8.13 -2.38
N PHE A 39 -14.60 7.51 -1.34
CA PHE A 39 -15.86 6.75 -1.46
C PHE A 39 -17.09 7.63 -1.75
N ARG A 40 -17.07 8.92 -1.39
CA ARG A 40 -18.13 9.86 -1.79
C ARG A 40 -18.10 10.26 -3.25
N ARG A 41 -16.95 10.09 -3.93
CA ARG A 41 -16.80 10.34 -5.37
C ARG A 41 -17.08 9.11 -6.23
N GLU A 42 -16.98 7.91 -5.64
CA GLU A 42 -17.16 6.67 -6.38
C GLU A 42 -18.60 6.48 -6.86
N THR A 43 -18.71 5.74 -7.97
CA THR A 43 -19.97 5.21 -8.49
C THR A 43 -19.97 3.69 -8.38
N PRO A 44 -21.16 3.03 -8.46
CA PRO A 44 -21.19 1.57 -8.50
C PRO A 44 -20.35 0.99 -9.65
N GLU A 45 -20.33 1.66 -10.80
CA GLU A 45 -19.60 1.24 -12.00
C GLU A 45 -18.08 1.31 -11.77
N SER A 46 -17.58 2.40 -11.15
CA SER A 46 -16.15 2.53 -10.85
C SER A 46 -15.71 1.51 -9.79
N LEU A 47 -16.51 1.33 -8.73
CA LEU A 47 -16.19 0.35 -7.68
C LEU A 47 -16.16 -1.09 -8.19
N LYS A 48 -16.97 -1.46 -9.18
CA LYS A 48 -16.94 -2.80 -9.79
C LYS A 48 -15.60 -3.15 -10.42
N THR A 49 -14.82 -2.17 -10.83
CA THR A 49 -13.48 -2.41 -11.41
C THR A 49 -12.43 -2.72 -10.35
N ILE A 50 -12.68 -2.33 -9.10
CA ILE A 50 -11.74 -2.53 -7.98
C ILE A 50 -11.68 -4.02 -7.62
N THR A 51 -10.47 -4.50 -7.38
CA THR A 51 -10.27 -5.90 -6.98
C THR A 51 -11.05 -6.25 -5.71
N ASP A 52 -11.51 -7.49 -5.63
CA ASP A 52 -12.37 -8.02 -4.55
C ASP A 52 -13.81 -7.46 -4.49
N VAL A 53 -14.19 -6.48 -5.29
CA VAL A 53 -15.57 -5.98 -5.33
C VAL A 53 -16.44 -6.88 -6.20
N SER A 54 -17.43 -7.50 -5.59
CA SER A 54 -18.41 -8.35 -6.27
C SER A 54 -19.69 -8.46 -5.46
N GLU A 55 -20.71 -9.09 -6.04
CA GLU A 55 -21.91 -9.52 -5.33
C GLU A 55 -22.73 -8.39 -4.69
N GLY A 56 -22.71 -7.19 -5.29
CA GLY A 56 -23.46 -6.02 -4.82
C GLY A 56 -22.74 -5.20 -3.74
N LEU A 57 -21.47 -5.52 -3.45
CA LEU A 57 -20.67 -4.71 -2.52
C LEU A 57 -20.54 -3.26 -2.97
N GLU A 58 -20.46 -3.02 -4.29
CA GLU A 58 -20.40 -1.68 -4.85
C GLU A 58 -21.56 -0.80 -4.40
N HIS A 59 -22.77 -1.30 -4.48
CA HIS A 59 -23.96 -0.55 -4.04
C HIS A 59 -23.99 -0.35 -2.52
N ARG A 60 -23.52 -1.35 -1.77
CA ARG A 60 -23.46 -1.28 -0.32
C ARG A 60 -22.44 -0.24 0.15
N PHE A 61 -21.25 -0.21 -0.44
CA PHE A 61 -20.25 0.81 -0.14
C PHE A 61 -20.78 2.22 -0.43
N ILE A 62 -21.36 2.46 -1.61
CA ILE A 62 -21.93 3.77 -1.97
C ILE A 62 -23.03 4.20 -1.00
N LYS A 63 -23.89 3.27 -0.59
CA LYS A 63 -24.97 3.57 0.35
C LYS A 63 -24.40 4.00 1.72
N VAL A 64 -23.47 3.22 2.25
CA VAL A 64 -22.89 3.45 3.58
C VAL A 64 -22.00 4.70 3.58
N ALA A 65 -21.24 4.96 2.54
CA ALA A 65 -20.34 6.12 2.44
C ALA A 65 -21.05 7.48 2.56
N LYS A 66 -22.37 7.53 2.32
CA LYS A 66 -23.16 8.75 2.48
C LYS A 66 -23.35 9.16 3.94
N THR A 67 -23.32 8.21 4.86
CA THR A 67 -23.61 8.41 6.28
C THR A 67 -22.46 8.10 7.21
N SER A 68 -21.44 7.34 6.74
CA SER A 68 -20.25 7.01 7.51
C SER A 68 -19.12 8.03 7.32
N PHE A 69 -18.24 8.08 8.32
CA PHE A 69 -16.99 8.81 8.25
C PHE A 69 -15.81 7.91 8.65
N GLY A 70 -14.77 7.91 7.79
CA GLY A 70 -13.55 7.14 8.01
C GLY A 70 -13.65 5.65 7.67
N ALA A 71 -12.50 5.01 7.70
CA ALA A 71 -12.34 3.63 7.27
C ALA A 71 -13.04 2.63 8.21
N GLU A 72 -12.93 2.86 9.52
CA GLU A 72 -13.47 1.93 10.53
C GLU A 72 -14.99 1.87 10.51
N GLU A 73 -15.63 3.03 10.48
CA GLU A 73 -17.09 3.09 10.44
C GLU A 73 -17.63 2.54 9.12
N LEU A 74 -17.02 2.94 7.99
CA LEU A 74 -17.35 2.41 6.67
C LEU A 74 -17.25 0.88 6.65
N ALA A 75 -16.10 0.33 7.11
CA ALA A 75 -15.88 -1.11 7.12
C ALA A 75 -16.87 -1.85 8.02
N THR A 76 -17.16 -1.31 9.20
CA THR A 76 -18.09 -1.92 10.17
C THR A 76 -19.51 -1.99 9.63
N GLN A 77 -19.99 -0.93 8.98
CA GLN A 77 -21.34 -0.87 8.42
C GLN A 77 -21.49 -1.66 7.12
N VAL A 78 -20.41 -1.76 6.31
CA VAL A 78 -20.41 -2.59 5.10
C VAL A 78 -20.32 -4.07 5.42
N LYS A 79 -19.63 -4.47 6.49
CA LYS A 79 -19.43 -5.86 6.89
C LYS A 79 -20.76 -6.60 7.13
N THR A 80 -20.82 -7.85 6.68
CA THR A 80 -21.91 -8.81 6.94
C THR A 80 -21.31 -10.17 7.30
N LYS A 81 -22.16 -11.17 7.57
CA LYS A 81 -21.71 -12.57 7.72
C LYS A 81 -21.06 -13.12 6.45
N ARG A 82 -21.45 -12.61 5.27
CA ARG A 82 -20.96 -13.04 3.96
C ARG A 82 -19.55 -12.50 3.62
N TYR A 83 -19.21 -11.32 4.10
CA TYR A 83 -17.96 -10.63 3.76
C TYR A 83 -17.08 -10.50 4.99
N THR A 84 -15.84 -11.01 4.88
CA THR A 84 -14.84 -10.88 5.96
C THR A 84 -14.37 -9.44 6.10
N ARG A 85 -14.00 -9.07 7.32
CA ARG A 85 -13.44 -7.73 7.59
C ARG A 85 -12.20 -7.48 6.73
N THR A 86 -11.31 -8.45 6.60
CA THR A 86 -10.06 -8.35 5.83
C THR A 86 -10.32 -8.05 4.34
N ARG A 87 -11.38 -8.65 3.76
CA ARG A 87 -11.77 -8.34 2.36
C ARG A 87 -12.22 -6.90 2.23
N ILE A 88 -13.02 -6.40 3.17
CA ILE A 88 -13.52 -5.02 3.16
C ILE A 88 -12.37 -4.04 3.33
N ASP A 89 -11.45 -4.30 4.25
CA ASP A 89 -10.27 -3.45 4.46
C ASP A 89 -9.39 -3.38 3.20
N ARG A 90 -9.19 -4.51 2.49
CA ARG A 90 -8.49 -4.51 1.19
C ARG A 90 -9.21 -3.69 0.13
N ILE A 91 -10.54 -3.81 0.02
CA ILE A 91 -11.32 -3.01 -0.93
C ILE A 91 -11.15 -1.51 -0.63
N ILE A 92 -11.16 -1.11 0.63
CA ILE A 92 -10.95 0.30 1.02
C ILE A 92 -9.60 0.80 0.54
N VAL A 93 -8.53 0.06 0.79
CA VAL A 93 -7.18 0.44 0.36
C VAL A 93 -7.05 0.39 -1.16
N ASN A 94 -7.55 -0.66 -1.81
CA ASN A 94 -7.51 -0.80 -3.27
C ASN A 94 -8.29 0.32 -3.97
N THR A 95 -9.42 0.76 -3.42
CA THR A 95 -10.18 1.89 -3.96
C THR A 95 -9.38 3.19 -3.83
N LEU A 96 -8.71 3.41 -2.71
CA LEU A 96 -7.89 4.59 -2.49
C LEU A 96 -6.68 4.64 -3.46
N LEU A 97 -6.12 3.49 -3.79
CA LEU A 97 -4.96 3.34 -4.69
C LEU A 97 -5.36 3.13 -6.17
N GLY A 98 -6.63 2.92 -6.46
CA GLY A 98 -7.11 2.60 -7.82
C GLY A 98 -6.66 1.23 -8.33
N ILE A 99 -6.44 0.24 -7.44
CA ILE A 99 -6.02 -1.12 -7.82
C ILE A 99 -7.22 -1.90 -8.30
N THR A 100 -7.22 -2.24 -9.58
CA THR A 100 -8.30 -2.96 -10.26
C THR A 100 -8.08 -4.48 -10.26
N GLY A 101 -9.13 -5.24 -10.57
CA GLY A 101 -9.02 -6.69 -10.79
C GLY A 101 -7.98 -7.05 -11.86
N ALA A 102 -7.91 -6.27 -12.93
CA ALA A 102 -6.92 -6.47 -14.00
C ALA A 102 -5.47 -6.30 -13.51
N ASP A 103 -5.23 -5.46 -12.51
CA ASP A 103 -3.88 -5.30 -11.93
C ASP A 103 -3.46 -6.52 -11.11
N THR A 104 -4.41 -7.16 -10.42
CA THR A 104 -4.13 -8.32 -9.56
C THR A 104 -4.03 -9.64 -10.31
N GLU A 105 -4.51 -9.71 -11.56
CA GLU A 105 -4.36 -10.87 -12.44
C GLU A 105 -2.98 -10.94 -13.12
N LEU A 106 -2.24 -9.83 -13.12
CA LEU A 106 -0.91 -9.80 -13.71
C LEU A 106 0.11 -10.58 -12.86
N PRO A 107 1.06 -11.29 -13.48
CA PRO A 107 2.18 -11.87 -12.76
C PRO A 107 3.05 -10.76 -12.14
N PRO A 108 3.97 -11.08 -11.21
CA PRO A 108 4.90 -10.09 -10.68
C PRO A 108 5.65 -9.36 -11.79
N GLN A 109 5.53 -8.03 -11.84
CA GLN A 109 6.07 -7.21 -12.92
C GLN A 109 7.51 -6.75 -12.66
N TYR A 110 7.92 -6.72 -11.39
CA TYR A 110 9.25 -6.30 -10.94
C TYR A 110 9.56 -6.85 -9.56
N ALA A 111 10.81 -6.78 -9.16
CA ALA A 111 11.25 -7.01 -7.79
C ALA A 111 11.92 -5.75 -7.24
N ARG A 112 11.37 -5.19 -6.16
CA ARG A 112 11.93 -4.02 -5.48
C ARG A 112 12.83 -4.43 -4.34
N VAL A 113 14.09 -3.99 -4.38
CA VAL A 113 15.08 -4.27 -3.34
C VAL A 113 14.97 -3.22 -2.24
N LEU A 114 14.63 -3.64 -1.03
CA LEU A 114 14.48 -2.76 0.13
C LEU A 114 15.73 -2.73 1.00
N ALA A 115 16.42 -3.87 1.11
CA ALA A 115 17.65 -4.00 1.88
C ALA A 115 18.50 -5.14 1.35
N PHE A 116 19.82 -5.08 1.54
CA PHE A 116 20.75 -6.15 1.21
C PHE A 116 22.01 -6.06 2.06
N ASN A 117 22.75 -7.16 2.16
CA ASN A 117 24.05 -7.26 2.83
C ASN A 117 25.15 -7.62 1.81
N LYS A 118 26.34 -7.92 2.30
CA LYS A 118 27.48 -8.32 1.45
C LYS A 118 27.17 -9.52 0.55
N CYS A 119 26.49 -10.53 1.07
CA CYS A 119 26.05 -11.69 0.29
C CYS A 119 24.98 -11.28 -0.74
N GLY A 120 24.00 -10.46 -0.32
CA GLY A 120 22.97 -9.90 -1.19
C GLY A 120 23.53 -9.11 -2.37
N THR A 121 24.68 -8.44 -2.22
CA THR A 121 25.33 -7.75 -3.34
C THR A 121 25.71 -8.71 -4.48
N GLN A 122 26.21 -9.90 -4.15
CA GLN A 122 26.56 -10.92 -5.15
C GLN A 122 25.31 -11.50 -5.81
N ILE A 123 24.26 -11.76 -5.01
CA ILE A 123 22.97 -12.24 -5.50
C ILE A 123 22.34 -11.21 -6.46
N LEU A 124 22.32 -9.94 -6.09
CA LEU A 124 21.77 -8.86 -6.94
C LEU A 124 22.52 -8.73 -8.28
N LYS A 125 23.85 -8.93 -8.27
CA LYS A 125 24.64 -8.93 -9.49
C LYS A 125 24.23 -10.07 -10.42
N GLU A 126 24.00 -11.26 -9.88
CA GLU A 126 23.55 -12.42 -10.67
C GLU A 126 22.09 -12.26 -11.12
N MET A 127 21.21 -11.78 -10.25
CA MET A 127 19.82 -11.47 -10.60
C MET A 127 19.73 -10.46 -11.75
N GLY A 128 20.60 -9.44 -11.77
CA GLY A 128 20.64 -8.47 -12.87
C GLY A 128 21.01 -9.06 -14.23
N ARG A 129 21.58 -10.29 -14.25
CA ARG A 129 21.93 -11.00 -15.50
C ARG A 129 20.88 -12.03 -15.91
N THR A 130 20.20 -12.65 -14.94
CA THR A 130 19.39 -13.85 -15.16
C THR A 130 17.90 -13.63 -14.92
N SER A 131 17.51 -12.54 -14.24
CA SER A 131 16.11 -12.29 -13.93
C SER A 131 15.29 -11.95 -15.17
N ALA A 132 14.12 -12.58 -15.29
CA ALA A 132 13.15 -12.28 -16.33
C ALA A 132 12.35 -10.98 -16.06
N ILE A 133 12.40 -10.47 -14.83
CA ILE A 133 11.72 -9.23 -14.45
C ILE A 133 12.73 -8.18 -13.97
N PRO A 134 12.43 -6.88 -14.11
CA PRO A 134 13.31 -5.81 -13.64
C PRO A 134 13.58 -5.89 -12.14
N ILE A 135 14.85 -5.69 -11.75
CA ILE A 135 15.27 -5.58 -10.34
C ILE A 135 15.49 -4.11 -10.02
N ILE A 136 14.62 -3.54 -9.22
CA ILE A 136 14.62 -2.11 -8.90
C ILE A 136 15.37 -1.87 -7.60
N THR A 137 16.52 -1.24 -7.70
CA THR A 137 17.33 -0.77 -6.55
C THR A 137 17.17 0.72 -6.31
N LYS A 138 16.90 1.49 -7.38
CA LYS A 138 16.62 2.94 -7.29
C LYS A 138 15.36 3.28 -8.06
N THR A 139 14.48 4.01 -7.43
CA THR A 139 13.23 4.47 -8.05
C THR A 139 13.47 5.30 -9.29
N ALA A 140 14.49 6.19 -9.28
CA ALA A 140 14.82 7.05 -10.41
C ALA A 140 15.21 6.25 -11.68
N ASP A 141 15.89 5.12 -11.51
CA ASP A 141 16.30 4.28 -12.64
C ASP A 141 15.09 3.55 -13.27
N ALA A 142 14.09 3.22 -12.44
CA ALA A 142 12.86 2.57 -12.90
C ALA A 142 11.95 3.50 -13.70
N VAL A 143 11.91 4.79 -13.38
CA VAL A 143 11.05 5.79 -14.07
C VAL A 143 11.42 5.97 -15.54
N SER A 144 12.67 5.71 -15.91
CA SER A 144 13.12 5.82 -17.30
C SER A 144 12.70 4.65 -18.19
N ALA A 145 12.23 3.54 -17.61
CA ALA A 145 11.71 2.41 -18.33
C ALA A 145 10.27 2.68 -18.83
N LYS A 146 10.01 2.41 -20.11
CA LYS A 146 8.70 2.65 -20.75
C LYS A 146 7.80 1.40 -20.78
N ASP A 147 8.08 0.40 -19.97
CA ASP A 147 7.46 -0.92 -20.01
C ASP A 147 6.16 -1.01 -19.20
N ASP A 148 5.36 -2.04 -19.46
CA ASP A 148 4.05 -2.27 -18.82
C ASP A 148 4.10 -2.41 -17.29
N PHE A 149 5.24 -2.83 -16.72
CA PHE A 149 5.43 -2.90 -15.26
C PHE A 149 5.26 -1.53 -14.58
N TRP A 150 5.40 -0.45 -15.33
CA TRP A 150 5.31 0.91 -14.82
C TRP A 150 3.98 1.22 -14.13
N ARG A 151 2.89 0.59 -14.59
CA ARG A 151 1.56 0.77 -13.98
C ARG A 151 1.53 0.30 -12.53
N MET A 152 2.00 -0.93 -12.23
CA MET A 152 2.06 -1.44 -10.86
C MET A 152 3.05 -0.64 -10.00
N PHE A 153 4.19 -0.27 -10.58
CA PHE A 153 5.18 0.52 -9.86
C PHE A 153 4.68 1.93 -9.49
N LYS A 154 3.86 2.54 -10.35
CA LYS A 154 3.17 3.80 -10.01
C LYS A 154 2.24 3.67 -8.81
N ASN A 155 1.57 2.53 -8.66
CA ASN A 155 0.72 2.28 -7.50
C ASN A 155 1.53 2.18 -6.21
N ASP A 156 2.74 1.58 -6.25
CA ASP A 156 3.67 1.58 -5.12
C ASP A 156 4.08 3.00 -4.73
N LEU A 157 4.46 3.82 -5.71
CA LEU A 157 4.84 5.22 -5.47
C LEU A 157 3.67 6.04 -4.92
N LEU A 158 2.48 5.86 -5.50
CA LEU A 158 1.26 6.51 -5.02
C LEU A 158 0.92 6.11 -3.59
N ALA A 159 1.10 4.83 -3.23
CA ALA A 159 0.88 4.36 -1.87
C ALA A 159 1.80 5.06 -0.86
N THR A 160 3.08 5.24 -1.20
CA THR A 160 4.04 6.00 -0.39
C THR A 160 3.64 7.47 -0.28
N ASP A 161 3.22 8.08 -1.37
CA ASP A 161 2.82 9.50 -1.41
C ASP A 161 1.54 9.75 -0.59
N ILE A 162 0.57 8.84 -0.67
CA ILE A 162 -0.65 8.90 0.17
C ILE A 162 -0.28 8.67 1.64
N TYR A 163 0.60 7.72 1.93
CA TYR A 163 1.06 7.49 3.31
C TYR A 163 1.78 8.71 3.87
N ALA A 164 2.58 9.41 3.05
CA ALA A 164 3.26 10.63 3.47
C ALA A 164 2.30 11.72 3.97
N LEU A 165 1.09 11.81 3.41
CA LEU A 165 0.08 12.78 3.87
C LEU A 165 -0.30 12.58 5.35
N MET A 166 -0.21 11.36 5.84
CA MET A 166 -0.52 10.99 7.23
C MET A 166 0.66 11.21 8.19
N THR A 167 1.84 11.55 7.68
CA THR A 167 3.05 11.79 8.47
C THR A 167 3.31 13.29 8.61
N ASP A 168 4.24 13.67 9.49
CA ASP A 168 4.63 15.08 9.67
C ASP A 168 5.24 15.69 8.41
N ASN A 169 5.93 14.89 7.62
CA ASN A 169 6.64 15.36 6.43
C ASN A 169 5.69 15.77 5.28
N LYS A 170 4.56 15.10 5.10
CA LYS A 170 3.54 15.35 4.06
C LYS A 170 4.05 15.53 2.62
N GLN A 171 5.31 15.25 2.35
CA GLN A 171 5.93 15.45 1.04
C GLN A 171 5.87 14.19 0.18
N ALA A 172 5.38 14.34 -1.03
CA ALA A 172 5.44 13.31 -2.06
C ALA A 172 6.89 13.01 -2.50
N GLY A 173 7.09 11.90 -3.20
CA GLY A 173 8.36 11.54 -3.81
C GLY A 173 9.40 11.02 -2.83
N GLN A 174 9.01 10.51 -1.67
CA GLN A 174 9.94 9.95 -0.68
C GLN A 174 10.69 8.73 -1.22
N ASP A 175 10.06 7.94 -2.07
CA ASP A 175 10.68 6.78 -2.73
C ASP A 175 11.88 7.15 -3.62
N PHE A 176 11.89 8.36 -4.17
CA PHE A 176 13.02 8.86 -4.97
C PHE A 176 14.22 9.29 -4.11
N LYS A 177 13.98 9.56 -2.83
CA LYS A 177 15.00 9.99 -1.86
C LYS A 177 15.54 8.83 -1.03
N THR A 178 14.85 7.68 -1.06
CA THR A 178 15.17 6.52 -0.23
C THR A 178 15.94 5.49 -1.05
N SER A 179 17.15 5.14 -0.58
CA SER A 179 17.94 4.05 -1.14
C SER A 179 17.74 2.76 -0.35
N PRO A 180 17.98 1.58 -0.94
CA PRO A 180 18.00 0.32 -0.20
C PRO A 180 18.98 0.36 0.97
N ILE A 181 18.59 -0.24 2.08
CA ILE A 181 19.41 -0.27 3.30
C ILE A 181 20.52 -1.31 3.14
N TYR A 182 21.77 -0.90 3.30
CA TYR A 182 22.87 -1.84 3.40
C TYR A 182 23.01 -2.31 4.86
N VAL A 183 22.81 -3.63 5.04
CA VAL A 183 22.94 -4.27 6.36
C VAL A 183 24.36 -4.82 6.47
N LYS A 184 25.10 -4.39 7.49
CA LYS A 184 26.48 -4.82 7.77
C LYS A 184 26.51 -6.23 8.35
#